data_13982963ff514700539e906d82386348
#
_entry.id   13982963ff514700539e906d82386348
#
_cell.length_a   1.000
_cell.length_b   1.000
_cell.length_c   1.000
_cell.angle_alpha   90.00
_cell.angle_beta   90.00
_cell.angle_gamma   90.00
#
_symmetry.space_group_name_H-M   'P 1'
#
loop_
_entity.id
_entity.type
_entity.pdbx_description
1 polymer ?
#
loop_
_entity_poly.entity_id
_entity_poly.type
_entity_poly.pdbx_seq_one_letter_code
_entity_poly.pdbx_strand_id
1 'polypeptide(L)'
;MIIDIHSHCYKNPVPFVTPFCSPEELIAFYDKEGIDKAVLLPVVNPEIYFPQSNDEILEICAAYPDRFIPYCNIDPRAMTNAPNAPLHKVLEYYKGKGCKGIGEVMPNMELMDPKVQNLFRAAEEVGLPIVFDGSDVKDGDFGLYDDPGLPQLEHTLQRFPKLKIFGHGPVFWAELFRLQTPGERGYVFNFQGTDQVGRRGEERVVEGVVPILLRRYENLYCDLSDGTPISAFSRNFEFTKEFFEEFQDRMYFGTDMCNKHANYPHVRFIKKLLADGVITQDIYDKVTHKNAIKLLDL
;
A
#
# COMPACT_ATOMS: atom_id res chain seq x y z
N MET A 1 -13.49 -4.16 14.92
CA MET A 1 -12.62 -4.96 14.02
C MET A 1 -11.69 -4.00 13.27
N ILE A 2 -10.44 -4.38 13.11
CA ILE A 2 -9.47 -3.68 12.24
C ILE A 2 -8.79 -4.74 11.40
N ILE A 3 -8.74 -4.53 10.08
CA ILE A 3 -8.03 -5.37 9.11
C ILE A 3 -6.94 -4.52 8.48
N ASP A 4 -5.71 -4.94 8.65
CA ASP A 4 -4.53 -4.34 8.03
C ASP A 4 -4.34 -4.92 6.63
N ILE A 5 -4.38 -4.08 5.58
CA ILE A 5 -4.22 -4.59 4.20
C ILE A 5 -2.77 -4.64 3.73
N HIS A 6 -1.81 -4.18 4.55
CA HIS A 6 -0.43 -4.06 4.14
C HIS A 6 0.54 -4.32 5.29
N SER A 7 1.21 -5.46 5.25
CA SER A 7 2.26 -5.79 6.21
C SER A 7 3.22 -6.85 5.68
N HIS A 8 4.39 -6.92 6.32
CA HIS A 8 5.47 -7.80 5.95
C HIS A 8 6.01 -8.55 7.17
N CYS A 9 6.28 -9.83 7.03
CA CYS A 9 7.05 -10.60 7.99
C CYS A 9 7.78 -11.74 7.29
N TYR A 10 8.85 -12.21 7.89
CA TYR A 10 9.65 -13.32 7.38
C TYR A 10 9.66 -14.46 8.39
N LYS A 11 9.51 -15.68 7.92
CA LYS A 11 9.64 -16.89 8.76
C LYS A 11 11.01 -16.96 9.41
N ASN A 12 12.04 -16.55 8.68
CA ASN A 12 13.41 -16.47 9.16
C ASN A 12 13.99 -15.10 8.80
N PRO A 13 13.73 -14.05 9.59
CA PRO A 13 14.22 -12.71 9.30
C PRO A 13 15.74 -12.64 9.21
N VAL A 14 16.27 -11.98 8.19
CA VAL A 14 17.70 -11.78 8.01
C VAL A 14 18.12 -10.46 8.69
N PRO A 15 19.12 -10.49 9.62
CA PRO A 15 19.31 -9.40 10.58
C PRO A 15 20.15 -8.21 10.08
N PHE A 16 20.64 -8.20 8.85
CA PHE A 16 21.65 -7.24 8.42
C PHE A 16 21.17 -6.14 7.47
N VAL A 17 19.89 -6.04 7.19
CA VAL A 17 19.29 -4.93 6.43
C VAL A 17 18.23 -4.27 7.29
N THR A 18 16.96 -4.46 6.96
CA THR A 18 15.84 -4.05 7.83
C THR A 18 15.60 -5.12 8.89
N PRO A 19 15.40 -4.77 10.16
CA PRO A 19 15.09 -5.75 11.20
C PRO A 19 13.62 -6.19 11.08
N PHE A 20 13.31 -6.94 10.03
CA PHE A 20 11.99 -7.48 9.79
C PHE A 20 11.50 -8.31 10.97
N CYS A 21 10.19 -8.30 11.21
CA CYS A 21 9.57 -9.10 12.25
C CYS A 21 9.33 -10.56 11.79
N SER A 22 9.27 -11.47 12.76
CA SER A 22 8.70 -12.80 12.56
C SER A 22 7.17 -12.74 12.60
N PRO A 23 6.46 -13.81 12.15
CA PRO A 23 5.01 -13.87 12.29
C PRO A 23 4.51 -13.68 13.72
N GLU A 24 5.22 -14.24 14.71
CA GLU A 24 4.88 -14.14 16.13
C GLU A 24 5.08 -12.72 16.65
N GLU A 25 6.15 -12.04 16.24
CA GLU A 25 6.40 -10.63 16.58
C GLU A 25 5.33 -9.72 15.97
N LEU A 26 4.90 -9.99 14.73
CA LEU A 26 3.83 -9.28 14.06
C LEU A 26 2.48 -9.49 14.78
N ILE A 27 2.15 -10.72 15.18
CA ILE A 27 0.95 -11.04 15.95
C ILE A 27 0.97 -10.30 17.30
N ALA A 28 2.10 -10.32 18.00
CA ALA A 28 2.23 -9.61 19.28
C ALA A 28 2.01 -8.09 19.13
N PHE A 29 2.50 -7.49 18.05
CA PHE A 29 2.20 -6.10 17.72
C PHE A 29 0.71 -5.88 17.47
N TYR A 30 0.07 -6.73 16.69
CA TYR A 30 -1.35 -6.63 16.37
C TYR A 30 -2.26 -6.81 17.60
N ASP A 31 -1.92 -7.75 18.46
CA ASP A 31 -2.66 -7.95 19.73
C ASP A 31 -2.61 -6.70 20.62
N LYS A 32 -1.44 -6.06 20.68
CA LYS A 32 -1.24 -4.79 21.41
C LYS A 32 -2.05 -3.64 20.82
N GLU A 33 -2.07 -3.49 19.50
CA GLU A 33 -2.74 -2.38 18.81
C GLU A 33 -4.24 -2.63 18.59
N GLY A 34 -4.71 -3.88 18.73
CA GLY A 34 -6.09 -4.28 18.50
C GLY A 34 -6.43 -4.47 17.02
N ILE A 35 -5.47 -5.02 16.25
CA ILE A 35 -5.65 -5.39 14.85
C ILE A 35 -6.00 -6.88 14.78
N ASP A 36 -7.12 -7.19 14.15
CA ASP A 36 -7.68 -8.55 14.14
C ASP A 36 -7.06 -9.44 13.08
N LYS A 37 -6.88 -8.91 11.86
CA LYS A 37 -6.34 -9.64 10.71
C LYS A 37 -5.41 -8.76 9.90
N ALA A 38 -4.53 -9.39 9.14
CA ALA A 38 -3.65 -8.69 8.21
C ALA A 38 -3.43 -9.43 6.90
N VAL A 39 -3.22 -8.66 5.84
CA VAL A 39 -2.70 -9.14 4.57
C VAL A 39 -1.19 -9.16 4.65
N LEU A 40 -0.57 -10.29 4.27
CA LEU A 40 0.86 -10.41 4.12
C LEU A 40 1.26 -10.28 2.65
N LEU A 41 2.15 -9.33 2.37
CA LEU A 41 2.69 -9.05 1.05
C LEU A 41 4.13 -9.56 0.95
N PRO A 42 4.45 -10.47 0.00
CA PRO A 42 5.83 -10.92 -0.19
C PRO A 42 6.69 -9.86 -0.88
N VAL A 43 7.87 -9.62 -0.34
CA VAL A 43 8.90 -8.78 -0.96
C VAL A 43 9.72 -9.65 -1.91
N VAL A 44 9.55 -9.46 -3.23
CA VAL A 44 10.18 -10.32 -4.25
C VAL A 44 11.27 -9.63 -5.06
N ASN A 45 11.37 -8.30 -4.96
CA ASN A 45 12.25 -7.51 -5.79
C ASN A 45 13.68 -7.47 -5.20
N PRO A 46 14.72 -7.59 -6.03
CA PRO A 46 16.11 -7.68 -5.56
C PRO A 46 16.67 -6.37 -5.00
N GLU A 47 16.01 -5.25 -5.24
CA GLU A 47 16.44 -3.93 -4.77
C GLU A 47 16.41 -3.78 -3.26
N ILE A 48 15.49 -4.48 -2.59
CA ILE A 48 15.25 -4.26 -1.16
C ILE A 48 16.07 -5.20 -0.30
N TYR A 49 16.08 -6.50 -0.65
CA TYR A 49 16.45 -7.49 0.35
C TYR A 49 16.65 -8.88 -0.26
N PHE A 50 16.57 -9.92 0.58
CA PHE A 50 16.39 -11.25 0.08
C PHE A 50 14.97 -11.45 -0.44
N PRO A 51 14.78 -11.82 -1.72
CA PRO A 51 13.46 -12.09 -2.25
C PRO A 51 12.73 -13.15 -1.43
N GLN A 52 11.54 -12.81 -0.95
CA GLN A 52 10.66 -13.72 -0.24
C GLN A 52 9.83 -14.53 -1.24
N SER A 53 9.65 -15.80 -1.02
CA SER A 53 8.81 -16.62 -1.89
C SER A 53 7.33 -16.48 -1.54
N ASN A 54 6.47 -16.59 -2.56
CA ASN A 54 5.03 -16.68 -2.34
C ASN A 54 4.65 -17.92 -1.48
N ASP A 55 5.41 -19.00 -1.60
CA ASP A 55 5.15 -20.21 -0.81
C ASP A 55 5.44 -19.99 0.68
N GLU A 56 6.42 -19.18 1.05
CA GLU A 56 6.65 -18.77 2.45
C GLU A 56 5.44 -18.03 3.03
N ILE A 57 4.87 -17.10 2.28
CA ILE A 57 3.65 -16.39 2.70
C ILE A 57 2.48 -17.38 2.88
N LEU A 58 2.29 -18.31 1.96
CA LEU A 58 1.26 -19.35 2.08
C LEU A 58 1.46 -20.23 3.32
N GLU A 59 2.71 -20.60 3.62
CA GLU A 59 3.05 -21.39 4.81
C GLU A 59 2.75 -20.60 6.10
N ILE A 60 3.10 -19.31 6.17
CA ILE A 60 2.80 -18.43 7.31
C ILE A 60 1.29 -18.32 7.48
N CYS A 61 0.56 -18.02 6.42
CA CYS A 61 -0.91 -17.88 6.49
C CYS A 61 -1.59 -19.22 6.87
N ALA A 62 -1.07 -20.34 6.41
CA ALA A 62 -1.58 -21.66 6.80
C ALA A 62 -1.34 -21.98 8.28
N ALA A 63 -0.25 -21.47 8.87
CA ALA A 63 0.04 -21.61 10.30
C ALA A 63 -0.85 -20.71 11.17
N TYR A 64 -1.30 -19.57 10.65
CA TYR A 64 -2.12 -18.58 11.38
C TYR A 64 -3.35 -18.15 10.56
N PRO A 65 -4.27 -19.08 10.20
CA PRO A 65 -5.35 -18.82 9.24
C PRO A 65 -6.40 -17.82 9.73
N ASP A 66 -6.53 -17.62 11.04
CA ASP A 66 -7.43 -16.64 11.63
C ASP A 66 -6.85 -15.22 11.66
N ARG A 67 -5.54 -15.09 11.41
CA ARG A 67 -4.80 -13.83 11.52
C ARG A 67 -4.31 -13.29 10.18
N PHE A 68 -3.84 -14.15 9.28
CA PHE A 68 -3.17 -13.71 8.06
C PHE A 68 -3.88 -14.14 6.77
N ILE A 69 -3.85 -13.26 5.79
CA ILE A 69 -4.45 -13.40 4.47
C ILE A 69 -3.31 -13.29 3.44
N PRO A 70 -3.10 -14.27 2.55
CA PRO A 70 -1.98 -14.23 1.63
C PRO A 70 -2.25 -13.31 0.42
N TYR A 71 -1.29 -12.47 0.09
CA TYR A 71 -1.07 -11.94 -1.25
C TYR A 71 0.05 -12.73 -1.92
N CYS A 72 0.16 -12.62 -3.22
CA CYS A 72 1.32 -13.09 -3.98
C CYS A 72 2.01 -11.90 -4.66
N ASN A 73 3.20 -12.12 -5.15
CA ASN A 73 3.91 -11.12 -5.93
C ASN A 73 4.80 -11.80 -6.96
N ILE A 74 5.17 -11.07 -8.01
CA ILE A 74 6.12 -11.52 -9.01
C ILE A 74 6.87 -10.30 -9.56
N ASP A 75 8.19 -10.39 -9.62
CA ASP A 75 8.99 -9.35 -10.26
C ASP A 75 8.64 -9.26 -11.75
N PRO A 76 8.39 -8.08 -12.30
CA PRO A 76 8.02 -7.93 -13.71
C PRO A 76 9.12 -8.40 -14.68
N ARG A 77 10.35 -8.59 -14.22
CA ARG A 77 11.50 -9.15 -14.97
C ARG A 77 11.57 -10.67 -14.92
N ALA A 78 10.66 -11.33 -14.17
CA ALA A 78 10.67 -12.77 -14.00
C ALA A 78 10.32 -13.53 -15.28
N MET A 79 10.73 -14.78 -15.37
CA MET A 79 10.51 -15.77 -16.42
C MET A 79 11.25 -15.48 -17.74
N THR A 80 11.26 -14.24 -18.23
CA THR A 80 11.95 -13.84 -19.46
C THR A 80 12.21 -12.35 -19.47
N ASN A 81 13.24 -11.92 -20.19
CA ASN A 81 13.54 -10.50 -20.39
C ASN A 81 12.58 -9.79 -21.36
N ALA A 82 11.67 -10.53 -22.00
CA ALA A 82 10.69 -9.96 -22.92
C ALA A 82 9.48 -9.38 -22.16
N PRO A 83 8.86 -8.31 -22.68
CA PRO A 83 7.71 -7.67 -22.03
C PRO A 83 6.38 -8.43 -22.21
N ASN A 84 6.43 -9.66 -22.69
CA ASN A 84 5.28 -10.54 -22.87
C ASN A 84 5.42 -11.87 -22.10
N ALA A 85 6.22 -11.88 -21.04
CA ALA A 85 6.31 -13.02 -20.14
C ALA A 85 4.90 -13.47 -19.71
N PRO A 86 4.61 -14.78 -19.63
CA PRO A 86 3.29 -15.30 -19.30
C PRO A 86 3.02 -15.21 -17.78
N LEU A 87 3.13 -14.02 -17.20
CA LEU A 87 2.99 -13.76 -15.77
C LEU A 87 1.61 -14.16 -15.23
N HIS A 88 0.56 -14.05 -16.06
CA HIS A 88 -0.79 -14.48 -15.70
C HIS A 88 -0.84 -15.93 -15.22
N LYS A 89 -0.04 -16.84 -15.79
CA LYS A 89 -0.01 -18.24 -15.37
C LYS A 89 0.48 -18.42 -13.93
N VAL A 90 1.44 -17.62 -13.51
CA VAL A 90 1.94 -17.63 -12.14
C VAL A 90 0.89 -17.04 -11.20
N LEU A 91 0.27 -15.93 -11.59
CA LEU A 91 -0.79 -15.29 -10.80
C LEU A 91 -2.03 -16.18 -10.67
N GLU A 92 -2.45 -16.86 -11.74
CA GLU A 92 -3.54 -17.85 -11.71
C GLU A 92 -3.23 -19.00 -10.73
N TYR A 93 -1.99 -19.50 -10.76
CA TYR A 93 -1.56 -20.56 -9.85
C TYR A 93 -1.67 -20.14 -8.40
N TYR A 94 -1.15 -18.96 -8.03
CA TYR A 94 -1.21 -18.47 -6.65
C TYR A 94 -2.61 -18.01 -6.23
N LYS A 95 -3.41 -17.47 -7.15
CA LYS A 95 -4.84 -17.23 -6.92
C LYS A 95 -5.57 -18.55 -6.58
N GLY A 96 -5.27 -19.62 -7.34
CA GLY A 96 -5.80 -20.96 -7.07
C GLY A 96 -5.36 -21.54 -5.72
N LYS A 97 -4.25 -21.05 -5.17
CA LYS A 97 -3.76 -21.38 -3.81
C LYS A 97 -4.37 -20.51 -2.70
N GLY A 98 -5.21 -19.54 -3.05
CA GLY A 98 -5.90 -18.69 -2.08
C GLY A 98 -5.35 -17.27 -1.93
N CYS A 99 -4.34 -16.86 -2.71
CA CYS A 99 -3.89 -15.48 -2.69
C CYS A 99 -4.99 -14.53 -3.18
N LYS A 100 -5.19 -13.42 -2.45
CA LYS A 100 -6.30 -12.48 -2.65
C LYS A 100 -5.90 -11.21 -3.41
N GLY A 101 -4.61 -11.00 -3.66
CA GLY A 101 -4.07 -9.82 -4.35
C GLY A 101 -2.61 -9.99 -4.71
N ILE A 102 -2.04 -8.93 -5.26
CA ILE A 102 -0.65 -8.85 -5.73
C ILE A 102 0.02 -7.66 -5.05
N GLY A 103 1.18 -7.86 -4.50
CA GLY A 103 1.98 -6.80 -3.90
C GLY A 103 2.91 -7.31 -2.81
N GLU A 104 3.76 -6.48 -2.39
CA GLU A 104 3.94 -5.10 -2.84
C GLU A 104 4.86 -5.04 -4.07
N VAL A 105 4.43 -4.37 -5.13
CA VAL A 105 5.21 -4.25 -6.37
C VAL A 105 6.10 -3.02 -6.25
N MET A 106 7.40 -3.24 -6.10
CA MET A 106 8.36 -2.19 -5.78
C MET A 106 9.71 -2.26 -6.51
N PRO A 107 9.83 -2.84 -7.72
CA PRO A 107 11.09 -2.75 -8.46
C PRO A 107 11.36 -1.30 -8.83
N ASN A 108 12.63 -0.87 -8.80
CA ASN A 108 12.98 0.46 -9.28
C ASN A 108 12.99 0.50 -10.81
N MET A 109 11.79 0.58 -11.37
CA MET A 109 11.50 0.64 -12.81
C MET A 109 10.48 1.75 -13.05
N GLU A 110 10.42 2.26 -14.28
CA GLU A 110 9.33 3.16 -14.65
C GLU A 110 7.98 2.41 -14.60
N LEU A 111 6.95 3.05 -14.07
CA LEU A 111 5.61 2.45 -14.04
C LEU A 111 5.14 2.09 -15.46
N MET A 112 5.53 2.88 -16.48
CA MET A 112 5.24 2.60 -17.90
C MET A 112 6.25 1.67 -18.58
N ASP A 113 7.23 1.10 -17.85
CA ASP A 113 8.09 0.06 -18.45
C ASP A 113 7.22 -1.08 -19.01
N PRO A 114 7.48 -1.56 -20.23
CA PRO A 114 6.66 -2.61 -20.87
C PRO A 114 6.54 -3.89 -20.04
N LYS A 115 7.52 -4.23 -19.18
CA LYS A 115 7.45 -5.40 -18.29
C LYS A 115 6.53 -5.14 -17.12
N VAL A 116 6.60 -3.94 -16.53
CA VAL A 116 5.69 -3.50 -15.45
C VAL A 116 4.25 -3.48 -15.98
N GLN A 117 4.03 -2.90 -17.17
CA GLN A 117 2.72 -2.88 -17.81
C GLN A 117 2.21 -4.31 -18.15
N ASN A 118 3.10 -5.26 -18.43
CA ASN A 118 2.73 -6.65 -18.59
C ASN A 118 2.27 -7.30 -17.29
N LEU A 119 2.86 -6.94 -16.16
CA LEU A 119 2.39 -7.39 -14.83
C LEU A 119 0.99 -6.85 -14.54
N PHE A 120 0.74 -5.56 -14.76
CA PHE A 120 -0.57 -4.95 -14.58
C PHE A 120 -1.63 -5.57 -15.49
N ARG A 121 -1.29 -5.84 -16.76
CA ARG A 121 -2.16 -6.58 -17.69
C ARG A 121 -2.49 -7.98 -17.13
N ALA A 122 -1.48 -8.72 -16.66
CA ALA A 122 -1.69 -10.05 -16.10
C ALA A 122 -2.55 -10.00 -14.83
N ALA A 123 -2.38 -9.00 -13.99
CA ALA A 123 -3.21 -8.78 -12.80
C ALA A 123 -4.68 -8.52 -13.17
N GLU A 124 -4.94 -7.68 -14.17
CA GLU A 124 -6.29 -7.43 -14.69
C GLU A 124 -6.93 -8.70 -15.26
N GLU A 125 -6.17 -9.44 -16.07
CA GLU A 125 -6.63 -10.69 -16.71
C GLU A 125 -7.04 -11.74 -15.67
N VAL A 126 -6.25 -11.88 -14.60
CA VAL A 126 -6.53 -12.81 -13.50
C VAL A 126 -7.59 -12.26 -12.52
N GLY A 127 -7.79 -10.94 -12.50
CA GLY A 127 -8.76 -10.26 -11.62
C GLY A 127 -8.29 -10.21 -10.16
N LEU A 128 -7.00 -9.99 -9.93
CA LEU A 128 -6.44 -9.73 -8.60
C LEU A 128 -6.12 -8.24 -8.45
N PRO A 129 -6.47 -7.60 -7.32
CA PRO A 129 -6.02 -6.24 -7.02
C PRO A 129 -4.51 -6.18 -6.91
N ILE A 130 -3.92 -5.02 -7.20
CA ILE A 130 -2.47 -4.81 -7.14
C ILE A 130 -2.13 -3.60 -6.26
N VAL A 131 -1.15 -3.77 -5.39
CA VAL A 131 -0.55 -2.70 -4.57
C VAL A 131 0.85 -2.44 -5.09
N PHE A 132 1.20 -1.17 -5.28
CA PHE A 132 2.56 -0.78 -5.68
C PHE A 132 3.08 0.36 -4.83
N ASP A 133 4.37 0.34 -4.56
CA ASP A 133 5.08 1.48 -3.98
C ASP A 133 5.63 2.39 -5.09
N GLY A 134 5.57 3.70 -4.86
CA GLY A 134 6.02 4.73 -5.79
C GLY A 134 7.38 5.31 -5.42
N SER A 135 8.26 5.50 -6.42
CA SER A 135 9.56 6.16 -6.27
C SER A 135 9.61 7.49 -7.02
N ASP A 136 10.29 8.48 -6.44
CA ASP A 136 10.58 9.76 -7.08
C ASP A 136 11.96 9.79 -7.77
N VAL A 137 12.72 8.71 -7.66
CA VAL A 137 14.10 8.59 -8.17
C VAL A 137 14.23 7.37 -9.07
N LYS A 138 14.80 7.58 -10.26
CA LYS A 138 15.28 6.49 -11.13
C LYS A 138 16.66 6.03 -10.65
N ASP A 139 16.91 4.74 -10.78
CA ASP A 139 18.18 4.13 -10.32
C ASP A 139 18.41 4.34 -8.82
N GLY A 140 17.31 4.40 -8.05
CA GLY A 140 17.30 4.52 -6.60
C GLY A 140 17.16 3.17 -5.88
N ASP A 141 16.61 3.20 -4.67
CA ASP A 141 16.52 2.00 -3.83
C ASP A 141 15.43 1.05 -4.33
N PHE A 142 14.15 1.48 -4.28
CA PHE A 142 12.98 0.69 -4.69
C PHE A 142 11.80 1.59 -5.04
N GLY A 143 10.72 0.98 -5.54
CA GLY A 143 9.49 1.64 -5.93
C GLY A 143 9.41 1.93 -7.43
N LEU A 144 8.19 1.90 -7.96
CA LEU A 144 7.91 2.24 -9.35
C LEU A 144 8.01 3.75 -9.55
N TYR A 145 8.90 4.17 -10.45
CA TYR A 145 9.08 5.57 -10.76
C TYR A 145 7.89 6.15 -11.52
N ASP A 146 7.42 7.31 -11.07
CA ASP A 146 6.52 8.19 -11.83
C ASP A 146 6.98 9.63 -11.77
N ASP A 147 6.70 10.41 -12.80
CA ASP A 147 6.97 11.83 -12.84
C ASP A 147 6.01 12.63 -11.94
N PRO A 148 6.37 13.87 -11.52
CA PRO A 148 5.45 14.74 -10.81
C PRO A 148 4.13 14.93 -11.56
N GLY A 149 3.02 14.81 -10.83
CA GLY A 149 1.67 14.82 -11.41
C GLY A 149 1.15 13.42 -11.76
N LEU A 150 1.91 12.36 -11.47
CA LEU A 150 1.54 10.94 -11.65
C LEU A 150 1.01 10.59 -13.07
N PRO A 151 1.67 11.08 -14.15
CA PRO A 151 1.18 10.85 -15.52
C PRO A 151 1.24 9.37 -15.92
N GLN A 152 2.23 8.61 -15.43
CA GLN A 152 2.36 7.20 -15.75
C GLN A 152 1.29 6.37 -15.02
N LEU A 153 0.94 6.73 -13.79
CA LEU A 153 -0.20 6.16 -13.07
C LEU A 153 -1.51 6.44 -13.80
N GLU A 154 -1.73 7.68 -14.25
CA GLU A 154 -2.94 8.03 -15.01
C GLU A 154 -3.08 7.19 -16.27
N HIS A 155 -2.01 7.03 -17.06
CA HIS A 155 -1.99 6.15 -18.23
C HIS A 155 -2.27 4.69 -17.88
N THR A 156 -1.74 4.21 -16.77
CA THR A 156 -1.95 2.84 -16.29
C THR A 156 -3.42 2.61 -15.89
N LEU A 157 -4.04 3.56 -15.19
CA LEU A 157 -5.46 3.52 -14.82
C LEU A 157 -6.37 3.49 -16.06
N GLN A 158 -6.06 4.29 -17.08
CA GLN A 158 -6.79 4.29 -18.37
C GLN A 158 -6.66 2.95 -19.10
N ARG A 159 -5.46 2.39 -19.08
CA ARG A 159 -5.13 1.18 -19.83
C ARG A 159 -5.76 -0.08 -19.22
N PHE A 160 -5.90 -0.12 -17.90
CA PHE A 160 -6.41 -1.27 -17.16
C PHE A 160 -7.64 -0.89 -16.31
N PRO A 161 -8.78 -0.55 -16.94
CA PRO A 161 -9.92 0.02 -16.21
C PRO A 161 -10.64 -0.95 -15.28
N LYS A 162 -10.40 -2.28 -15.41
CA LYS A 162 -10.99 -3.31 -14.55
C LYS A 162 -10.07 -3.71 -13.39
N LEU A 163 -8.80 -3.30 -13.44
CA LEU A 163 -7.84 -3.62 -12.40
C LEU A 163 -8.01 -2.66 -11.23
N LYS A 164 -8.17 -3.19 -10.02
CA LYS A 164 -8.09 -2.38 -8.80
C LYS A 164 -6.63 -2.10 -8.48
N ILE A 165 -6.23 -0.85 -8.56
CA ILE A 165 -4.86 -0.39 -8.33
C ILE A 165 -4.82 0.39 -7.03
N PHE A 166 -3.99 -0.03 -6.09
CA PHE A 166 -3.78 0.62 -4.82
C PHE A 166 -2.51 1.46 -4.87
N GLY A 167 -2.69 2.78 -4.73
CA GLY A 167 -1.59 3.71 -4.56
C GLY A 167 -1.10 3.69 -3.12
N HIS A 168 0.22 3.54 -2.98
CA HIS A 168 0.92 3.45 -1.72
C HIS A 168 2.24 4.24 -1.80
N GLY A 169 2.80 4.49 -0.63
CA GLY A 169 4.12 5.08 -0.48
C GLY A 169 4.17 6.60 -0.65
N PRO A 170 5.37 7.16 -0.46
CA PRO A 170 5.56 8.60 -0.31
C PRO A 170 5.22 9.40 -1.56
N VAL A 171 5.53 8.88 -2.74
CA VAL A 171 5.28 9.58 -4.00
C VAL A 171 3.79 9.78 -4.25
N PHE A 172 2.99 8.74 -3.99
CA PHE A 172 1.54 8.82 -4.11
C PHE A 172 0.96 9.83 -3.13
N TRP A 173 1.31 9.73 -1.84
CA TRP A 173 0.75 10.58 -0.80
C TRP A 173 1.28 12.02 -0.79
N ALA A 174 2.46 12.28 -1.36
CA ALA A 174 2.94 13.64 -1.59
C ALA A 174 2.05 14.41 -2.57
N GLU A 175 1.50 13.71 -3.55
CA GLU A 175 0.60 14.28 -4.57
C GLU A 175 -0.87 14.43 -4.11
N LEU A 176 -1.16 14.17 -2.81
CA LEU A 176 -2.43 14.54 -2.20
C LEU A 176 -2.64 16.05 -2.23
N PHE A 177 -1.54 16.81 -2.09
CA PHE A 177 -1.51 18.25 -2.20
C PHE A 177 -0.66 18.70 -3.38
N ARG A 178 -0.99 19.90 -3.91
CA ARG A 178 -0.23 20.49 -5.00
C ARG A 178 1.22 20.73 -4.57
N LEU A 179 2.14 20.12 -5.27
CA LEU A 179 3.56 20.39 -5.11
C LEU A 179 3.91 21.75 -5.70
N GLN A 180 4.76 22.52 -5.01
CA GLN A 180 5.33 23.76 -5.54
C GLN A 180 6.59 23.48 -6.36
N THR A 181 7.33 22.45 -5.95
CA THR A 181 8.54 21.95 -6.63
C THR A 181 8.56 20.43 -6.60
N PRO A 182 9.22 19.75 -7.56
CA PRO A 182 9.38 18.30 -7.53
C PRO A 182 10.03 17.76 -6.26
N GLY A 183 10.93 18.52 -5.64
CA GLY A 183 11.62 18.13 -4.41
C GLY A 183 10.72 18.05 -3.17
N GLU A 184 9.50 18.59 -3.24
CA GLU A 184 8.53 18.48 -2.14
C GLU A 184 7.97 17.05 -1.97
N ARG A 185 8.14 16.17 -2.95
CA ARG A 185 7.86 14.74 -2.80
C ARG A 185 8.65 14.13 -1.64
N GLY A 186 9.91 14.51 -1.47
CA GLY A 186 10.74 14.09 -0.33
C GLY A 186 10.28 14.65 1.02
N TYR A 187 9.44 15.69 1.04
CA TYR A 187 8.96 16.28 2.30
C TYR A 187 8.08 15.32 3.11
N VAL A 188 7.35 14.44 2.44
CA VAL A 188 6.49 13.44 3.09
C VAL A 188 7.32 12.37 3.80
N PHE A 189 8.57 12.12 3.37
CA PHE A 189 9.53 11.22 4.02
C PHE A 189 10.04 11.71 5.38
N ASN A 190 9.86 12.97 5.74
CA ASN A 190 10.30 13.50 7.04
C ASN A 190 9.45 12.99 8.22
N PHE A 191 8.64 11.95 8.01
CA PHE A 191 8.01 11.18 9.07
C PHE A 191 9.06 10.31 9.78
N GLN A 192 9.96 10.93 10.51
CA GLN A 192 10.94 10.23 11.34
C GLN A 192 10.34 9.90 12.70
N GLY A 193 9.40 8.96 12.77
CA GLY A 193 8.95 8.39 14.04
C GLY A 193 8.40 9.38 15.06
N THR A 194 8.34 10.67 14.74
CA THR A 194 7.75 11.68 15.58
C THR A 194 6.24 11.59 15.49
N ASP A 195 5.59 11.77 16.60
CA ASP A 195 4.14 11.74 16.73
C ASP A 195 3.48 12.88 15.91
N GLN A 196 3.31 12.67 14.62
CA GLN A 196 2.65 13.62 13.72
C GLN A 196 1.16 13.81 14.07
N VAL A 197 0.60 12.92 14.89
CA VAL A 197 -0.76 13.03 15.43
C VAL A 197 -0.97 14.34 16.20
N GLY A 198 0.10 14.99 16.63
CA GLY A 198 0.06 16.29 17.28
C GLY A 198 0.17 17.51 16.38
N ARG A 199 0.34 17.37 15.06
CA ARG A 199 0.27 18.52 14.13
C ARG A 199 -1.13 19.12 14.14
N ARG A 200 -1.20 20.45 13.96
CA ARG A 200 -2.42 21.24 14.23
C ARG A 200 -3.56 21.02 13.24
N GLY A 201 -3.31 20.41 12.06
CA GLY A 201 -4.34 20.20 11.05
C GLY A 201 -4.87 21.51 10.40
N GLU A 202 -4.13 22.60 10.50
CA GLU A 202 -4.55 23.96 10.09
C GLU A 202 -3.70 24.51 8.93
N GLU A 203 -2.81 23.71 8.36
CA GLU A 203 -1.96 24.15 7.26
C GLU A 203 -2.82 24.51 6.04
N ARG A 204 -2.51 25.65 5.40
CA ARG A 204 -3.17 26.00 4.16
C ARG A 204 -2.67 25.10 3.03
N VAL A 205 -3.55 24.27 2.52
CA VAL A 205 -3.24 23.30 1.46
C VAL A 205 -4.03 23.62 0.19
N VAL A 206 -3.53 23.15 -0.93
CA VAL A 206 -4.21 23.15 -2.22
C VAL A 206 -4.25 21.71 -2.71
N GLU A 207 -5.41 21.27 -3.18
CA GLU A 207 -5.61 19.91 -3.71
C GLU A 207 -4.57 19.57 -4.79
N GLY A 208 -4.01 18.37 -4.68
CA GLY A 208 -3.07 17.80 -5.62
C GLY A 208 -3.70 16.93 -6.69
N VAL A 209 -2.91 16.05 -7.29
CA VAL A 209 -3.38 15.21 -8.39
C VAL A 209 -4.13 13.96 -7.91
N VAL A 210 -3.80 13.42 -6.74
CA VAL A 210 -4.43 12.18 -6.23
C VAL A 210 -5.96 12.29 -6.12
N PRO A 211 -6.56 13.32 -5.50
CA PRO A 211 -8.01 13.48 -5.47
C PRO A 211 -8.62 13.60 -6.87
N ILE A 212 -7.93 14.27 -7.80
CA ILE A 212 -8.36 14.41 -9.20
C ILE A 212 -8.42 13.04 -9.89
N LEU A 213 -7.38 12.23 -9.71
CA LEU A 213 -7.34 10.88 -10.28
C LEU A 213 -8.41 9.98 -9.67
N LEU A 214 -8.63 10.06 -8.35
CA LEU A 214 -9.68 9.32 -7.66
C LEU A 214 -11.08 9.66 -8.20
N ARG A 215 -11.37 10.92 -8.50
CA ARG A 215 -12.67 11.33 -9.10
C ARG A 215 -12.81 10.84 -10.54
N ARG A 216 -11.70 10.77 -11.25
CA ARG A 216 -11.66 10.44 -12.69
C ARG A 216 -11.68 8.94 -12.94
N TYR A 217 -11.07 8.15 -12.05
CA TYR A 217 -10.84 6.72 -12.24
C TYR A 217 -11.38 5.91 -11.05
N GLU A 218 -12.40 5.10 -11.30
CA GLU A 218 -13.04 4.26 -10.28
C GLU A 218 -12.16 3.08 -9.82
N ASN A 219 -11.13 2.76 -10.60
CA ASN A 219 -10.19 1.67 -10.35
C ASN A 219 -8.95 2.06 -9.54
N LEU A 220 -8.85 3.33 -9.09
CA LEU A 220 -7.82 3.78 -8.16
C LEU A 220 -8.33 3.67 -6.72
N TYR A 221 -7.52 3.10 -5.86
CA TYR A 221 -7.76 2.88 -4.43
C TYR A 221 -6.60 3.40 -3.60
N CYS A 222 -6.82 3.67 -2.32
CA CYS A 222 -5.87 4.24 -1.40
C CYS A 222 -5.49 3.22 -0.32
N ASP A 223 -4.21 2.91 -0.24
CA ASP A 223 -3.60 2.18 0.86
C ASP A 223 -3.05 3.19 1.89
N LEU A 224 -3.61 3.18 3.10
CA LEU A 224 -3.26 4.11 4.18
C LEU A 224 -2.09 3.64 5.04
N SER A 225 -1.34 2.67 4.56
CA SER A 225 -0.16 2.16 5.25
C SER A 225 1.06 3.06 5.07
N ASP A 226 2.15 2.79 5.80
CA ASP A 226 3.30 3.66 5.94
C ASP A 226 3.00 4.97 6.72
N GLY A 227 4.01 5.71 7.08
CA GLY A 227 3.87 6.99 7.78
C GLY A 227 3.41 8.16 6.91
N THR A 228 3.48 8.00 5.58
CA THR A 228 3.25 9.10 4.64
C THR A 228 1.81 9.59 4.58
N PRO A 229 0.76 8.75 4.56
CA PRO A 229 -0.62 9.22 4.64
C PRO A 229 -0.93 9.93 5.96
N ILE A 230 -0.38 9.44 7.08
CA ILE A 230 -0.53 10.12 8.38
C ILE A 230 0.07 11.51 8.33
N SER A 231 1.27 11.64 7.74
CA SER A 231 1.92 12.93 7.55
C SER A 231 1.09 13.86 6.67
N ALA A 232 0.59 13.35 5.54
CA ALA A 232 -0.22 14.12 4.61
C ALA A 232 -1.54 14.59 5.23
N PHE A 233 -2.34 13.70 5.80
CA PHE A 233 -3.64 14.01 6.40
C PHE A 233 -3.55 14.82 7.70
N SER A 234 -2.42 14.82 8.38
CA SER A 234 -2.21 15.67 9.56
C SER A 234 -2.00 17.14 9.23
N ARG A 235 -1.82 17.52 7.97
CA ARG A 235 -1.57 18.90 7.56
C ARG A 235 -2.81 19.78 7.66
N ASN A 236 -3.97 19.26 7.25
CA ASN A 236 -5.23 20.01 7.28
C ASN A 236 -6.41 19.05 7.56
N PHE A 237 -7.05 19.19 8.71
CA PHE A 237 -8.15 18.31 9.12
C PHE A 237 -9.49 18.61 8.43
N GLU A 238 -9.72 19.83 7.94
CA GLU A 238 -10.89 20.14 7.13
C GLU A 238 -10.81 19.41 5.78
N PHE A 239 -9.69 19.54 5.10
CA PHE A 239 -9.42 18.78 3.87
C PHE A 239 -9.48 17.25 4.11
N THR A 240 -8.90 16.78 5.22
CA THR A 240 -8.93 15.36 5.58
C THR A 240 -10.37 14.86 5.74
N LYS A 241 -11.22 15.63 6.40
CA LYS A 241 -12.64 15.31 6.54
C LYS A 241 -13.31 15.19 5.17
N GLU A 242 -13.17 16.19 4.31
CA GLU A 242 -13.75 16.20 2.96
C GLU A 242 -13.26 15.02 2.13
N PHE A 243 -11.96 14.71 2.18
CA PHE A 243 -11.37 13.60 1.45
C PHE A 243 -11.91 12.24 1.93
N PHE A 244 -12.00 12.03 3.25
CA PHE A 244 -12.55 10.80 3.80
C PHE A 244 -14.05 10.66 3.49
N GLU A 245 -14.84 11.75 3.55
CA GLU A 245 -16.25 11.74 3.17
C GLU A 245 -16.44 11.38 1.70
N GLU A 246 -15.62 11.93 0.80
CA GLU A 246 -15.74 11.70 -0.64
C GLU A 246 -15.26 10.30 -1.05
N PHE A 247 -14.13 9.81 -0.48
CA PHE A 247 -13.47 8.60 -0.96
C PHE A 247 -13.57 7.40 -0.01
N GLN A 248 -14.43 7.45 1.01
CA GLN A 248 -14.55 6.45 2.06
C GLN A 248 -14.65 4.99 1.60
N ASP A 249 -15.22 4.73 0.42
CA ASP A 249 -15.40 3.38 -0.14
C ASP A 249 -14.17 2.85 -0.89
N ARG A 250 -13.12 3.68 -1.01
CA ARG A 250 -11.88 3.34 -1.71
C ARG A 250 -10.64 3.50 -0.84
N MET A 251 -10.81 3.73 0.45
CA MET A 251 -9.74 3.86 1.42
C MET A 251 -9.64 2.60 2.28
N TYR A 252 -8.43 2.15 2.53
CA TYR A 252 -8.16 0.91 3.24
C TYR A 252 -7.08 1.13 4.29
N PHE A 253 -7.37 0.71 5.51
CA PHE A 253 -6.42 0.77 6.61
C PHE A 253 -5.27 -0.20 6.38
N GLY A 254 -4.05 0.28 6.58
CA GLY A 254 -2.83 -0.51 6.57
C GLY A 254 -1.80 0.07 7.53
N THR A 255 -0.77 -0.70 7.88
CA THR A 255 0.33 -0.23 8.73
C THR A 255 1.67 -0.20 8.04
N ASP A 256 1.89 -1.07 7.06
CA ASP A 256 3.21 -1.40 6.51
C ASP A 256 4.17 -1.86 7.61
N MET A 257 3.63 -2.60 8.59
CA MET A 257 4.44 -3.18 9.65
C MET A 257 5.45 -4.17 9.04
N CYS A 258 6.72 -3.78 9.12
CA CYS A 258 7.84 -4.59 8.65
C CYS A 258 8.97 -4.60 9.68
N ASN A 259 9.33 -3.42 10.20
CA ASN A 259 10.43 -3.22 11.14
C ASN A 259 9.93 -3.24 12.59
N LYS A 260 10.31 -4.26 13.35
CA LYS A 260 9.90 -4.46 14.74
C LYS A 260 10.32 -3.35 15.73
N HIS A 261 11.23 -2.47 15.32
CA HIS A 261 11.71 -1.35 16.13
C HIS A 261 11.12 0.00 15.71
N ALA A 262 10.34 0.04 14.62
CA ALA A 262 9.70 1.25 14.17
C ALA A 262 8.43 1.57 14.97
N ASN A 263 7.96 2.82 14.86
CA ASN A 263 6.72 3.26 15.49
C ASN A 263 5.60 3.29 14.42
N TYR A 264 4.50 2.62 14.72
CA TYR A 264 3.34 2.52 13.84
C TYR A 264 2.12 3.18 14.49
N PRO A 265 1.91 4.50 14.34
CA PRO A 265 0.83 5.22 15.01
C PRO A 265 -0.54 5.10 14.33
N HIS A 266 -0.71 4.23 13.35
CA HIS A 266 -1.86 4.15 12.45
C HIS A 266 -3.18 3.95 13.19
N VAL A 267 -3.25 2.99 14.11
CA VAL A 267 -4.47 2.73 14.91
C VAL A 267 -4.81 3.94 15.79
N ARG A 268 -3.80 4.55 16.40
CA ARG A 268 -3.98 5.76 17.22
C ARG A 268 -4.45 6.93 16.35
N PHE A 269 -3.90 7.09 15.16
CA PHE A 269 -4.26 8.15 14.23
C PHE A 269 -5.72 8.04 13.76
N ILE A 270 -6.13 6.87 13.25
CA ILE A 270 -7.53 6.70 12.78
C ILE A 270 -8.55 6.82 13.90
N LYS A 271 -8.22 6.34 15.12
CA LYS A 271 -9.04 6.53 16.32
C LYS A 271 -9.12 8.00 16.74
N LYS A 272 -8.04 8.76 16.58
CA LYS A 272 -8.04 10.20 16.85
C LYS A 272 -8.93 10.95 15.87
N LEU A 273 -8.86 10.67 14.57
CA LEU A 273 -9.76 11.28 13.58
C LEU A 273 -11.23 11.06 13.93
N LEU A 274 -11.58 9.87 14.41
CA LEU A 274 -12.92 9.56 14.90
C LEU A 274 -13.28 10.34 16.17
N ALA A 275 -12.39 10.35 17.17
CA ALA A 275 -12.63 11.02 18.44
C ALA A 275 -12.75 12.55 18.32
N ASP A 276 -12.00 13.13 17.40
CA ASP A 276 -12.05 14.56 17.09
C ASP A 276 -13.20 14.95 16.15
N GLY A 277 -14.01 13.98 15.68
CA GLY A 277 -15.12 14.21 14.76
C GLY A 277 -14.71 14.59 13.34
N VAL A 278 -13.46 14.32 12.96
CA VAL A 278 -12.97 14.50 11.59
C VAL A 278 -13.62 13.47 10.67
N ILE A 279 -13.79 12.24 11.14
CA ILE A 279 -14.52 11.16 10.44
C ILE A 279 -15.68 10.65 11.30
N THR A 280 -16.72 10.12 10.66
CA THR A 280 -17.85 9.46 11.32
C THR A 280 -17.52 8.01 11.67
N GLN A 281 -18.33 7.40 12.54
CA GLN A 281 -18.20 5.97 12.86
C GLN A 281 -18.37 5.08 11.62
N ASP A 282 -19.26 5.44 10.69
CA ASP A 282 -19.45 4.66 9.45
C ASP A 282 -18.21 4.72 8.54
N ILE A 283 -17.61 5.89 8.39
CA ILE A 283 -16.34 6.05 7.65
C ILE A 283 -15.23 5.25 8.33
N TYR A 284 -15.09 5.36 9.65
CA TYR A 284 -14.14 4.57 10.42
C TYR A 284 -14.31 3.08 10.15
N ASP A 285 -15.53 2.56 10.23
CA ASP A 285 -15.82 1.15 10.01
C ASP A 285 -15.51 0.72 8.57
N LYS A 286 -15.83 1.56 7.57
CA LYS A 286 -15.50 1.29 6.17
C LYS A 286 -14.00 1.16 5.97
N VAL A 287 -13.26 2.16 6.40
CA VAL A 287 -11.81 2.23 6.21
C VAL A 287 -11.08 1.13 6.97
N THR A 288 -11.49 0.84 8.20
CA THR A 288 -10.77 -0.13 9.05
C THR A 288 -11.11 -1.59 8.75
N HIS A 289 -12.29 -1.90 8.19
CA HIS A 289 -12.62 -3.31 7.92
C HIS A 289 -13.68 -3.57 6.86
N LYS A 290 -14.76 -2.77 6.73
CA LYS A 290 -15.85 -3.13 5.80
C LYS A 290 -15.37 -3.21 4.34
N ASN A 291 -14.52 -2.25 3.91
CA ASN A 291 -13.94 -2.24 2.58
C ASN A 291 -13.04 -3.47 2.34
N ALA A 292 -12.18 -3.79 3.34
CA ALA A 292 -11.31 -4.96 3.26
C ALA A 292 -12.08 -6.28 3.22
N ILE A 293 -13.13 -6.43 4.03
CA ILE A 293 -14.02 -7.61 3.98
C ILE A 293 -14.60 -7.80 2.57
N LYS A 294 -15.10 -6.72 1.97
CA LYS A 294 -15.65 -6.76 0.60
C LYS A 294 -14.60 -7.05 -0.46
N LEU A 295 -13.40 -6.48 -0.33
CA LEU A 295 -12.29 -6.67 -1.28
C LEU A 295 -11.78 -8.11 -1.27
N LEU A 296 -11.61 -8.66 -0.08
CA LEU A 296 -10.94 -9.94 0.17
C LEU A 296 -11.91 -11.13 0.23
N ASP A 297 -13.23 -10.86 0.17
CA ASP A 297 -14.28 -11.87 0.27
C ASP A 297 -14.13 -12.71 1.56
N LEU A 298 -14.22 -12.02 2.72
CA LEU A 298 -14.04 -12.57 4.07
C LEU A 298 -15.37 -12.81 4.78
#